data_ce8e410607fb47f179f85f8c7b5c99b0
#
_entry.id   ce8e410607fb47f179f85f8c7b5c99b0
#
_cell.length_a   1.000
_cell.length_b   1.000
_cell.length_c   1.000
_cell.angle_alpha   90.00
_cell.angle_beta   90.00
_cell.angle_gamma   90.00
#
_symmetry.space_group_name_H-M   'P 1'
#
loop_
_entity.id
_entity.type
_entity.pdbx_description
1 polymer ?
#
loop_
_entity_poly.entity_id
_entity_poly.type
_entity_poly.pdbx_seq_one_letter_code
_entity_poly.pdbx_strand_id
1 'polypeptide(L)'
;EYELKDVKFKKNSRIKIDPFTVPNEEKVKYIQELYDGAKDVSKEIVQIITMLVCTKQYVEIYNTLGKAVKDTRFNSRIMIQVVASNGKDMQTMFDSYGRTKGLEMMEKINLTKFGRKTAKTAVKILHADEMIGQELPVVIENGFGGVILHEACVHSLEATSVAKGLSVFTNKIGEKIASDVVTAIDD
;
A
#
# COMPACT_ATOMS: atom_id res chain seq x y z
N GLU A 1 5.84 35.48 -24.28
CA GLU A 1 5.65 35.37 -22.80
C GLU A 1 4.33 34.63 -22.52
N TYR A 2 4.36 33.66 -21.65
CA TYR A 2 3.15 32.95 -21.20
C TYR A 2 2.72 33.53 -19.84
N GLU A 3 1.50 34.02 -19.75
CA GLU A 3 0.92 34.40 -18.46
C GLU A 3 0.47 33.14 -17.71
N LEU A 4 1.12 32.83 -16.56
CA LEU A 4 0.76 31.70 -15.73
C LEU A 4 -0.40 32.06 -14.80
N LYS A 5 -1.45 31.25 -14.78
CA LYS A 5 -2.62 31.39 -13.90
C LYS A 5 -2.66 30.25 -12.90
N ASP A 6 -2.72 30.60 -11.60
CA ASP A 6 -2.88 29.62 -10.55
C ASP A 6 -4.24 28.91 -10.68
N VAL A 7 -4.19 27.58 -10.80
CA VAL A 7 -5.39 26.73 -10.84
C VAL A 7 -5.68 26.21 -9.45
N LYS A 8 -6.83 26.58 -8.90
CA LYS A 8 -7.31 26.05 -7.64
C LYS A 8 -7.95 24.67 -7.88
N PHE A 9 -7.59 23.69 -7.07
CA PHE A 9 -8.21 22.36 -7.08
C PHE A 9 -8.53 21.92 -5.66
N LYS A 10 -9.46 20.96 -5.53
CA LYS A 10 -9.84 20.39 -4.25
C LYS A 10 -8.71 19.47 -3.75
N LYS A 11 -8.08 19.84 -2.64
CA LYS A 11 -7.10 18.95 -1.99
C LYS A 11 -7.81 17.76 -1.37
N ASN A 12 -7.47 16.56 -1.81
CA ASN A 12 -8.06 15.31 -1.33
C ASN A 12 -7.47 14.86 0.01
N SER A 13 -6.28 15.30 0.39
CA SER A 13 -5.63 14.94 1.65
C SER A 13 -5.49 16.13 2.59
N ARG A 14 -6.33 16.16 3.64
CA ARG A 14 -6.08 17.03 4.81
C ARG A 14 -5.38 16.19 5.86
N ILE A 15 -4.14 16.54 6.19
CA ILE A 15 -3.42 15.97 7.33
C ILE A 15 -3.81 16.73 8.60
N LYS A 16 -3.82 16.02 9.73
CA LYS A 16 -4.02 16.61 11.07
C LYS A 16 -2.71 16.72 11.83
N ILE A 17 -1.83 15.73 11.69
CA ILE A 17 -0.55 15.65 12.40
C ILE A 17 0.56 15.52 11.35
N ASP A 18 1.30 16.62 11.12
CA ASP A 18 2.44 16.60 10.20
C ASP A 18 3.58 15.75 10.82
N PRO A 19 3.99 14.64 10.17
CA PRO A 19 5.02 13.75 10.70
C PRO A 19 6.38 14.42 10.89
N PHE A 20 6.62 15.53 10.19
CA PHE A 20 7.90 16.24 10.23
C PHE A 20 7.99 17.26 11.36
N THR A 21 6.87 17.51 12.06
CA THR A 21 6.84 18.36 13.26
C THR A 21 6.82 17.54 14.56
N VAL A 22 6.60 16.22 14.47
CA VAL A 22 6.57 15.32 15.63
C VAL A 22 8.00 14.84 15.95
N PRO A 23 8.44 14.89 17.23
CA PRO A 23 9.75 14.38 17.66
C PRO A 23 9.94 12.90 17.31
N ASN A 24 11.19 12.50 17.03
CA ASN A 24 11.49 11.11 16.69
C ASN A 24 11.18 10.15 17.83
N GLU A 25 11.35 10.57 19.06
CA GLU A 25 11.07 9.80 20.28
C GLU A 25 9.59 9.39 20.37
N GLU A 26 8.69 10.22 19.88
CA GLU A 26 7.26 9.89 19.82
C GLU A 26 6.96 8.93 18.66
N LYS A 27 7.62 9.09 17.52
CA LYS A 27 7.49 8.19 16.38
C LYS A 27 8.01 6.79 16.68
N VAL A 28 9.09 6.70 17.47
CA VAL A 28 9.66 5.41 17.92
C VAL A 28 8.65 4.61 18.74
N LYS A 29 7.77 5.25 19.50
CA LYS A 29 6.73 4.55 20.29
C LYS A 29 5.81 3.69 19.40
N TYR A 30 5.47 4.16 18.20
CA TYR A 30 4.64 3.39 17.28
C TYR A 30 5.34 2.11 16.79
N ILE A 31 6.60 2.21 16.39
CA ILE A 31 7.34 1.03 15.91
C ILE A 31 7.67 0.08 17.06
N GLN A 32 7.85 0.60 18.28
CA GLN A 32 8.06 -0.22 19.47
C GLN A 32 6.78 -0.99 19.86
N GLU A 33 5.62 -0.33 19.86
CA GLU A 33 4.34 -0.98 20.13
C GLU A 33 4.05 -2.11 19.12
N LEU A 34 4.37 -1.87 17.84
CA LEU A 34 4.24 -2.86 16.78
C LEU A 34 5.16 -4.06 17.01
N TYR A 35 6.43 -3.80 17.37
CA TYR A 35 7.42 -4.81 17.73
C TYR A 35 6.97 -5.64 18.94
N ASP A 36 6.56 -4.95 20.02
CA ASP A 36 6.12 -5.60 21.26
C ASP A 36 4.90 -6.50 21.04
N GLY A 37 4.03 -6.15 20.11
CA GLY A 37 2.92 -7.01 19.72
C GLY A 37 3.34 -8.33 19.09
N ALA A 38 4.51 -8.38 18.46
CA ALA A 38 4.99 -9.53 17.70
C ALA A 38 5.98 -10.42 18.48
N LYS A 39 6.86 -9.83 19.29
CA LYS A 39 8.07 -10.49 19.81
C LYS A 39 7.82 -11.76 20.65
N ASP A 40 6.73 -11.79 21.42
CA ASP A 40 6.44 -12.89 22.36
C ASP A 40 5.40 -13.90 21.82
N VAL A 41 5.15 -13.88 20.50
CA VAL A 41 4.13 -14.77 19.88
C VAL A 41 4.61 -16.22 19.83
N SER A 42 5.88 -16.46 19.52
CA SER A 42 6.51 -17.76 19.45
C SER A 42 8.02 -17.65 19.66
N LYS A 43 8.62 -18.70 20.24
CA LYS A 43 10.09 -18.85 20.32
C LYS A 43 10.76 -19.06 18.96
N GLU A 44 9.99 -19.41 17.94
CA GLU A 44 10.46 -19.59 16.56
C GLU A 44 10.64 -18.26 15.81
N ILE A 45 10.22 -17.14 16.40
CA ILE A 45 10.47 -15.81 15.81
C ILE A 45 11.93 -15.44 16.07
N VAL A 46 12.71 -15.38 14.98
CA VAL A 46 14.15 -15.13 15.03
C VAL A 46 14.53 -13.70 14.67
N GLN A 47 13.64 -12.98 13.95
CA GLN A 47 13.87 -11.58 13.59
C GLN A 47 12.54 -10.83 13.43
N ILE A 48 12.55 -9.59 13.88
CA ILE A 48 11.46 -8.63 13.65
C ILE A 48 12.09 -7.31 13.21
N ILE A 49 11.58 -6.77 12.11
CA ILE A 49 11.93 -5.44 11.62
C ILE A 49 10.65 -4.62 11.60
N THR A 50 10.64 -3.48 12.29
CA THR A 50 9.54 -2.51 12.26
C THR A 50 10.03 -1.19 11.69
N MET A 51 9.20 -0.55 10.87
CA MET A 51 9.58 0.66 10.16
C MET A 51 8.40 1.63 10.02
N LEU A 52 8.66 2.91 10.24
CA LEU A 52 7.72 4.00 9.93
C LEU A 52 8.35 4.88 8.85
N VAL A 53 7.69 4.97 7.71
CA VAL A 53 8.09 5.82 6.59
C VAL A 53 7.07 6.94 6.43
N CYS A 54 7.55 8.18 6.44
CA CYS A 54 6.74 9.36 6.18
C CYS A 54 7.36 10.15 5.03
N THR A 55 6.54 10.51 4.05
CA THR A 55 6.97 11.29 2.89
C THR A 55 6.16 12.56 2.80
N LYS A 56 6.85 13.67 2.53
CA LYS A 56 6.26 14.97 2.19
C LYS A 56 6.80 15.38 0.85
N GLN A 57 5.90 15.49 -0.13
CA GLN A 57 6.26 15.84 -1.51
C GLN A 57 5.66 17.20 -1.86
N TYR A 58 6.49 18.10 -2.33
CA TYR A 58 6.07 19.36 -2.93
C TYR A 58 6.01 19.17 -4.44
N VAL A 59 4.87 19.46 -5.03
CA VAL A 59 4.62 19.30 -6.47
C VAL A 59 4.26 20.66 -7.06
N GLU A 60 4.97 21.04 -8.12
CA GLU A 60 4.64 22.21 -8.92
C GLU A 60 4.55 21.79 -10.40
N ILE A 61 3.46 22.12 -11.05
CA ILE A 61 3.20 21.78 -12.46
C ILE A 61 2.91 23.06 -13.22
N TYR A 62 3.68 23.28 -14.28
CA TYR A 62 3.52 24.39 -15.20
C TYR A 62 3.39 23.87 -16.62
N ASN A 63 2.56 24.49 -17.44
CA ASN A 63 2.45 24.11 -18.84
C ASN A 63 2.25 25.33 -19.76
N THR A 64 2.44 25.12 -21.07
CA THR A 64 2.30 26.15 -22.12
C THR A 64 0.88 26.64 -22.32
N LEU A 65 -0.13 26.04 -21.68
CA LEU A 65 -1.50 26.55 -21.64
C LEU A 65 -1.71 27.60 -20.54
N GLY A 66 -0.62 28.08 -19.92
CA GLY A 66 -0.65 29.07 -18.87
C GLY A 66 -1.13 28.56 -17.51
N LYS A 67 -1.16 27.24 -17.27
CA LYS A 67 -1.58 26.68 -15.98
C LYS A 67 -0.40 26.55 -15.03
N ALA A 68 -0.60 26.99 -13.79
CA ALA A 68 0.30 26.77 -12.65
C ALA A 68 -0.48 26.06 -11.53
N VAL A 69 0.03 24.92 -11.06
CA VAL A 69 -0.59 24.14 -9.97
C VAL A 69 0.48 23.83 -8.95
N LYS A 70 0.18 24.03 -7.66
CA LYS A 70 1.06 23.70 -6.54
C LYS A 70 0.32 22.81 -5.54
N ASP A 71 0.95 21.71 -5.16
CA ASP A 71 0.39 20.75 -4.20
C ASP A 71 1.44 20.30 -3.19
N THR A 72 0.98 19.90 -2.01
CA THR A 72 1.81 19.25 -0.98
C THR A 72 1.13 17.94 -0.59
N ARG A 73 1.82 16.84 -0.86
CA ARG A 73 1.31 15.48 -0.65
C ARG A 73 2.03 14.83 0.52
N PHE A 74 1.25 14.14 1.34
CA PHE A 74 1.78 13.40 2.48
C PHE A 74 1.38 11.93 2.36
N ASN A 75 2.35 11.06 2.62
CA ASN A 75 2.12 9.63 2.78
C ASN A 75 2.81 9.17 4.05
N SER A 76 2.09 8.40 4.84
CA SER A 76 2.66 7.73 6.01
C SER A 76 2.35 6.25 5.93
N ARG A 77 3.34 5.41 6.25
CA ARG A 77 3.24 3.95 6.21
C ARG A 77 4.02 3.34 7.35
N ILE A 78 3.36 2.49 8.13
CA ILE A 78 4.01 1.65 9.14
C ILE A 78 4.08 0.21 8.62
N MET A 79 5.19 -0.45 8.83
CA MET A 79 5.50 -1.76 8.27
C MET A 79 6.11 -2.66 9.33
N ILE A 80 5.88 -3.95 9.18
CA ILE A 80 6.51 -5.00 9.98
C ILE A 80 6.90 -6.17 9.08
N GLN A 81 8.10 -6.67 9.29
CA GLN A 81 8.56 -7.94 8.76
C GLN A 81 8.92 -8.84 9.93
N VAL A 82 8.42 -10.07 9.88
CA VAL A 82 8.67 -11.10 10.89
C VAL A 82 9.25 -12.32 10.20
N VAL A 83 10.37 -12.81 10.72
CA VAL A 83 11.01 -14.04 10.28
C VAL A 83 10.84 -15.09 11.35
N ALA A 84 10.26 -16.23 10.98
CA ALA A 84 10.13 -17.41 11.84
C ALA A 84 11.00 -18.55 11.29
N SER A 85 11.65 -19.29 12.19
CA SER A 85 12.49 -20.44 11.85
C SER A 85 12.38 -21.56 12.89
N ASN A 86 12.35 -22.80 12.42
CA ASN A 86 12.42 -24.01 13.24
C ASN A 86 13.83 -24.63 13.28
N GLY A 87 14.84 -23.90 12.75
CA GLY A 87 16.21 -24.37 12.64
C GLY A 87 16.52 -25.12 11.34
N LYS A 88 15.51 -25.62 10.63
CA LYS A 88 15.64 -26.27 9.34
C LYS A 88 15.07 -25.39 8.23
N ASP A 89 13.87 -24.90 8.44
CA ASP A 89 13.12 -24.06 7.52
C ASP A 89 12.96 -22.64 8.08
N MET A 90 12.75 -21.69 7.20
CA MET A 90 12.57 -20.29 7.53
C MET A 90 11.48 -19.67 6.65
N GLN A 91 10.59 -18.90 7.27
CA GLN A 91 9.52 -18.20 6.59
C GLN A 91 9.45 -16.74 7.02
N THR A 92 9.15 -15.88 6.07
CA THR A 92 9.04 -14.45 6.29
C THR A 92 7.63 -13.97 5.99
N MET A 93 7.06 -13.20 6.91
CA MET A 93 5.81 -12.48 6.68
C MET A 93 6.05 -10.98 6.74
N PHE A 94 5.60 -10.28 5.73
CA PHE A 94 5.60 -8.82 5.64
C PHE A 94 4.16 -8.30 5.65
N ASP A 95 3.90 -7.26 6.43
CA ASP A 95 2.62 -6.59 6.44
C ASP A 95 2.80 -5.08 6.63
N SER A 96 1.86 -4.28 6.14
CA SER A 96 1.95 -2.83 6.21
C SER A 96 0.59 -2.14 6.26
N TYR A 97 0.56 -0.99 6.90
CA TYR A 97 -0.59 -0.10 6.92
C TYR A 97 -0.14 1.31 6.49
N GLY A 98 -0.71 1.82 5.40
CA GLY A 98 -0.35 3.12 4.84
C GLY A 98 -1.56 3.93 4.42
N ARG A 99 -1.42 5.25 4.49
CA ARG A 99 -2.46 6.21 4.08
C ARG A 99 -1.81 7.49 3.52
N THR A 100 -2.54 8.15 2.62
CA THR A 100 -2.26 9.54 2.22
C THR A 100 -2.72 10.50 3.33
N LYS A 101 -2.12 10.35 4.50
CA LYS A 101 -2.40 11.07 5.75
C LYS A 101 -1.11 11.34 6.51
N GLY A 102 -1.20 12.19 7.55
CA GLY A 102 -0.15 12.33 8.57
C GLY A 102 -0.21 11.22 9.62
N LEU A 103 0.38 11.46 10.80
CA LEU A 103 0.44 10.46 11.87
C LEU A 103 -0.92 10.17 12.52
N GLU A 104 -1.96 10.96 12.28
CA GLU A 104 -3.31 10.65 12.71
C GLU A 104 -3.84 9.31 12.19
N MET A 105 -3.19 8.73 11.19
CA MET A 105 -3.53 7.39 10.72
C MET A 105 -3.31 6.31 11.78
N MET A 106 -2.41 6.55 12.74
CA MET A 106 -2.11 5.60 13.83
C MET A 106 -3.31 5.40 14.77
N GLU A 107 -4.20 6.38 14.88
CA GLU A 107 -5.45 6.28 15.67
C GLU A 107 -6.43 5.23 15.10
N LYS A 108 -6.23 4.80 13.86
CA LYS A 108 -7.13 3.88 13.13
C LYS A 108 -6.64 2.44 13.13
N ILE A 109 -5.50 2.15 13.74
CA ILE A 109 -4.91 0.82 13.78
C ILE A 109 -4.49 0.48 15.21
N ASN A 110 -4.73 -0.75 15.63
CA ASN A 110 -4.18 -1.29 16.86
C ASN A 110 -2.85 -1.98 16.52
N LEU A 111 -1.74 -1.31 16.81
CA LEU A 111 -0.40 -1.75 16.43
C LEU A 111 -0.01 -3.06 17.11
N THR A 112 -0.35 -3.24 18.38
CA THR A 112 -0.10 -4.50 19.11
C THR A 112 -0.81 -5.68 18.44
N LYS A 113 -2.11 -5.54 18.08
CA LYS A 113 -2.85 -6.59 17.37
C LYS A 113 -2.28 -6.82 15.98
N PHE A 114 -1.86 -5.78 15.31
CA PHE A 114 -1.28 -5.85 13.96
C PHE A 114 0.03 -6.65 13.98
N GLY A 115 0.97 -6.30 14.86
CA GLY A 115 2.22 -7.05 15.05
C GLY A 115 1.98 -8.51 15.40
N ARG A 116 1.06 -8.77 16.35
CA ARG A 116 0.70 -10.12 16.75
C ARG A 116 0.12 -10.96 15.62
N LYS A 117 -0.73 -10.36 14.78
CA LYS A 117 -1.31 -11.03 13.60
C LYS A 117 -0.21 -11.43 12.62
N THR A 118 0.68 -10.52 12.28
CA THR A 118 1.78 -10.77 11.34
C THR A 118 2.70 -11.88 11.84
N ALA A 119 3.07 -11.82 13.13
CA ALA A 119 3.91 -12.85 13.76
C ALA A 119 3.24 -14.24 13.77
N LYS A 120 1.94 -14.32 14.12
CA LYS A 120 1.17 -15.58 14.05
C LYS A 120 1.12 -16.13 12.63
N THR A 121 1.01 -15.26 11.62
CA THR A 121 0.98 -15.69 10.22
C THR A 121 2.35 -16.23 9.79
N ALA A 122 3.46 -15.59 10.18
CA ALA A 122 4.81 -16.11 9.90
C ALA A 122 5.01 -17.52 10.48
N VAL A 123 4.63 -17.75 11.74
CA VAL A 123 4.70 -19.06 12.37
C VAL A 123 3.77 -20.09 11.70
N LYS A 124 2.54 -19.68 11.34
CA LYS A 124 1.61 -20.56 10.63
C LYS A 124 2.16 -21.00 9.27
N ILE A 125 2.81 -20.09 8.52
CA ILE A 125 3.40 -20.42 7.21
C ILE A 125 4.59 -21.36 7.42
N LEU A 126 5.39 -21.18 8.47
CA LEU A 126 6.52 -22.06 8.78
C LEU A 126 6.11 -23.52 8.96
N HIS A 127 4.89 -23.75 9.48
CA HIS A 127 4.33 -25.10 9.72
C HIS A 127 3.26 -25.50 8.68
N ALA A 128 3.14 -24.75 7.59
CA ALA A 128 2.23 -25.12 6.51
C ALA A 128 2.83 -26.24 5.65
N ASP A 129 1.98 -27.14 5.19
CA ASP A 129 2.36 -28.17 4.24
C ASP A 129 2.75 -27.55 2.89
N GLU A 130 3.69 -28.17 2.18
CA GLU A 130 4.02 -27.78 0.82
C GLU A 130 2.86 -28.06 -0.12
N MET A 131 2.48 -27.03 -0.87
CA MET A 131 1.47 -27.19 -1.90
C MET A 131 2.12 -27.57 -3.23
N ILE A 132 1.70 -28.70 -3.79
CA ILE A 132 2.12 -29.09 -5.14
C ILE A 132 1.46 -28.13 -6.14
N GLY A 133 2.28 -27.56 -7.04
CA GLY A 133 1.80 -26.67 -8.10
C GLY A 133 0.82 -27.40 -9.01
N GLN A 134 -0.38 -26.85 -9.20
CA GLN A 134 -1.46 -27.44 -9.99
C GLN A 134 -2.44 -26.35 -10.46
N GLU A 135 -3.22 -26.66 -11.48
CA GLU A 135 -4.31 -25.80 -11.92
C GLU A 135 -5.55 -26.04 -11.05
N LEU A 136 -5.98 -24.97 -10.36
CA LEU A 136 -7.13 -25.02 -9.44
C LEU A 136 -8.00 -23.77 -9.59
N PRO A 137 -9.31 -23.88 -9.36
CA PRO A 137 -10.15 -22.72 -9.09
C PRO A 137 -9.66 -22.00 -7.83
N VAL A 138 -9.51 -20.68 -7.90
CA VAL A 138 -9.04 -19.87 -6.77
C VAL A 138 -10.07 -18.81 -6.39
N VAL A 139 -10.23 -18.60 -5.08
CA VAL A 139 -10.95 -17.48 -4.51
C VAL A 139 -9.93 -16.49 -3.96
N ILE A 140 -9.97 -15.28 -4.47
CA ILE A 140 -9.03 -14.21 -4.06
C ILE A 140 -9.76 -13.30 -3.07
N GLU A 141 -9.20 -13.23 -1.84
CA GLU A 141 -9.71 -12.29 -0.83
C GLU A 141 -9.40 -10.85 -1.22
N ASN A 142 -10.25 -9.92 -0.79
CA ASN A 142 -10.06 -8.48 -1.01
C ASN A 142 -8.76 -7.96 -0.35
N GLY A 143 -8.40 -6.72 -0.64
CA GLY A 143 -7.17 -6.10 -0.15
C GLY A 143 -6.01 -6.34 -1.10
N PHE A 144 -4.91 -6.94 -0.65
CA PHE A 144 -3.73 -7.17 -1.49
C PHE A 144 -4.01 -8.09 -2.70
N GLY A 145 -5.00 -8.97 -2.61
CA GLY A 145 -5.48 -9.78 -3.74
C GLY A 145 -5.96 -8.94 -4.93
N GLY A 146 -6.40 -7.69 -4.69
CA GLY A 146 -6.75 -6.72 -5.73
C GLY A 146 -5.59 -6.33 -6.65
N VAL A 147 -4.33 -6.56 -6.23
CA VAL A 147 -3.15 -6.32 -7.08
C VAL A 147 -3.18 -7.18 -8.34
N ILE A 148 -3.69 -8.41 -8.28
CA ILE A 148 -3.85 -9.25 -9.47
C ILE A 148 -4.75 -8.58 -10.51
N LEU A 149 -5.87 -7.99 -10.07
CA LEU A 149 -6.76 -7.23 -10.96
C LEU A 149 -6.05 -5.97 -11.51
N HIS A 150 -5.28 -5.29 -10.66
CA HIS A 150 -4.50 -4.11 -11.06
C HIS A 150 -3.51 -4.46 -12.18
N GLU A 151 -2.67 -5.47 -12.00
CA GLU A 151 -1.67 -5.88 -12.96
C GLU A 151 -2.30 -6.47 -14.25
N ALA A 152 -3.33 -7.29 -14.10
CA ALA A 152 -3.95 -7.95 -15.26
C ALA A 152 -4.84 -7.04 -16.10
N CYS A 153 -5.50 -6.05 -15.50
CA CYS A 153 -6.53 -5.26 -16.17
C CYS A 153 -6.27 -3.76 -16.10
N VAL A 154 -6.00 -3.20 -14.90
CA VAL A 154 -6.02 -1.73 -14.70
C VAL A 154 -4.92 -1.05 -15.48
N HIS A 155 -3.69 -1.57 -15.48
CA HIS A 155 -2.61 -1.04 -16.30
C HIS A 155 -2.95 -1.03 -17.81
N SER A 156 -3.67 -2.04 -18.27
CA SER A 156 -4.11 -2.10 -19.66
C SER A 156 -5.23 -1.10 -20.00
N LEU A 157 -5.91 -0.54 -19.01
CA LEU A 157 -6.93 0.51 -19.17
C LEU A 157 -6.37 1.93 -19.09
N GLU A 158 -5.09 2.09 -18.78
CA GLU A 158 -4.45 3.42 -18.71
C GLU A 158 -4.54 4.13 -20.07
N ALA A 159 -5.06 5.36 -20.05
CA ALA A 159 -5.30 6.16 -21.25
C ALA A 159 -4.03 6.34 -22.12
N THR A 160 -2.85 6.45 -21.49
CA THR A 160 -1.57 6.58 -22.20
C THR A 160 -1.25 5.34 -23.02
N SER A 161 -1.49 4.14 -22.47
CA SER A 161 -1.25 2.87 -23.15
C SER A 161 -2.26 2.66 -24.27
N VAL A 162 -3.54 2.94 -24.01
CA VAL A 162 -4.63 2.83 -24.99
C VAL A 162 -4.42 3.80 -26.16
N ALA A 163 -4.09 5.06 -25.89
CA ALA A 163 -3.89 6.07 -26.92
C ALA A 163 -2.71 5.78 -27.85
N LYS A 164 -1.68 5.09 -27.34
CA LYS A 164 -0.49 4.68 -28.13
C LYS A 164 -0.69 3.34 -28.86
N GLY A 165 -1.82 2.69 -28.73
CA GLY A 165 -2.07 1.37 -29.34
C GLY A 165 -1.30 0.22 -28.68
N LEU A 166 -0.83 0.42 -27.42
CA LEU A 166 -0.01 -0.54 -26.68
C LEU A 166 -0.81 -1.43 -25.72
N SER A 167 -2.14 -1.28 -25.72
CA SER A 167 -3.04 -2.05 -24.86
C SER A 167 -3.92 -3.00 -25.65
N VAL A 168 -4.25 -4.15 -25.07
CA VAL A 168 -5.26 -5.08 -25.57
C VAL A 168 -6.67 -4.46 -25.62
N PHE A 169 -6.89 -3.35 -24.92
CA PHE A 169 -8.14 -2.59 -24.90
C PHE A 169 -8.15 -1.41 -25.87
N THR A 170 -7.13 -1.25 -26.72
CA THR A 170 -7.10 -0.25 -27.77
C THR A 170 -8.28 -0.43 -28.74
N ASN A 171 -8.99 0.66 -29.04
CA ASN A 171 -10.21 0.69 -29.89
C ASN A 171 -11.41 -0.11 -29.33
N LYS A 172 -11.44 -0.42 -28.03
CA LYS A 172 -12.51 -1.19 -27.39
C LYS A 172 -13.58 -0.32 -26.70
N ILE A 173 -13.62 0.98 -26.98
CA ILE A 173 -14.63 1.87 -26.38
C ILE A 173 -16.02 1.43 -26.84
N GLY A 174 -16.92 1.17 -25.88
CA GLY A 174 -18.27 0.67 -26.11
C GLY A 174 -18.39 -0.85 -26.27
N GLU A 175 -17.26 -1.57 -26.30
CA GLU A 175 -17.28 -3.04 -26.30
C GLU A 175 -17.28 -3.59 -24.86
N LYS A 176 -17.91 -4.73 -24.68
CA LYS A 176 -17.90 -5.46 -23.42
C LYS A 176 -16.55 -6.16 -23.24
N ILE A 177 -15.77 -5.74 -22.22
CA ILE A 177 -14.43 -6.28 -21.93
C ILE A 177 -14.37 -7.15 -20.67
N ALA A 178 -15.46 -7.25 -19.91
CA ALA A 178 -15.55 -8.07 -18.71
C ALA A 178 -16.96 -8.69 -18.60
N SER A 179 -17.13 -9.64 -17.68
CA SER A 179 -18.44 -10.21 -17.36
C SER A 179 -19.34 -9.21 -16.63
N ASP A 180 -20.65 -9.46 -16.62
CA ASP A 180 -21.64 -8.57 -15.98
C ASP A 180 -21.54 -8.50 -14.44
N VAL A 181 -20.76 -9.42 -13.84
CA VAL A 181 -20.52 -9.43 -12.38
C VAL A 181 -19.37 -8.51 -11.95
N VAL A 182 -18.66 -7.88 -12.91
CA VAL A 182 -17.54 -6.98 -12.64
C VAL A 182 -18.04 -5.53 -12.70
N THR A 183 -17.75 -4.76 -11.65
CA THR A 183 -17.93 -3.30 -11.62
C THR A 183 -16.59 -2.66 -11.29
N ALA A 184 -16.09 -1.82 -12.18
CA ALA A 184 -14.89 -0.99 -11.95
C ALA A 184 -15.31 0.48 -11.87
N ILE A 185 -14.81 1.20 -10.87
CA ILE A 185 -15.07 2.62 -10.64
C ILE A 185 -13.72 3.34 -10.58
N ASP A 186 -13.59 4.40 -11.36
CA ASP A 186 -12.48 5.35 -11.35
C ASP A 186 -13.03 6.70 -10.93
N ASP A 187 -12.64 7.25 -9.70
CA ASP A 187 -13.18 8.46 -9.07
C ASP A 187 -12.10 9.46 -8.60
#